data_f0406901eb4685de9516902d5a12886c
#
_entry.id   f0406901eb4685de9516902d5a12886c
#
_cell.length_a   1.000
_cell.length_b   1.000
_cell.length_c   1.000
_cell.angle_alpha   90.00
_cell.angle_beta   90.00
_cell.angle_gamma   90.00
#
_symmetry.space_group_name_H-M   'P 1'
#
loop_
_entity.id
_entity.type
_entity.pdbx_description
1 polymer ?
#
loop_
_entity_poly.entity_id
_entity_poly.type
_entity_poly.pdbx_seq_one_letter_code
_entity_poly.pdbx_strand_id
1 'polypeptide(L)'
;MKVTVKLPKIGMTMEEATVVRFCKQPGEAFTSGDPIYEIETEKVTQEIEATADGVMLEHCVPEGENVAVGGQVCVVDVVAPARG
;
A
#
# COMPACT_ATOMS: atom_id res chain seq x y z
N MET A 1 -11.38 -6.50 9.11
CA MET A 1 -10.36 -6.01 10.05
C MET A 1 -9.64 -4.82 9.44
N LYS A 2 -9.66 -3.72 10.14
CA LYS A 2 -9.10 -2.46 9.66
C LYS A 2 -7.60 -2.44 9.89
N VAL A 3 -6.84 -2.18 8.84
CA VAL A 3 -5.39 -2.21 8.90
C VAL A 3 -4.84 -0.94 8.25
N THR A 4 -3.90 -0.29 8.92
CA THR A 4 -3.17 0.81 8.33
C THR A 4 -1.97 0.24 7.58
N VAL A 5 -1.91 0.50 6.29
CA VAL A 5 -0.82 0.02 5.46
C VAL A 5 0.31 1.02 5.54
N LYS A 6 1.50 0.53 5.90
CA LYS A 6 2.68 1.38 6.03
C LYS A 6 3.65 1.06 4.90
N LEU A 7 4.46 2.04 4.57
CA LEU A 7 5.45 1.87 3.50
C LEU A 7 6.48 0.83 3.93
N PRO A 8 6.59 -0.28 3.19
CA PRO A 8 7.56 -1.32 3.54
C PRO A 8 8.95 -0.94 3.07
N LYS A 9 9.96 -1.51 3.71
CA LYS A 9 11.33 -1.34 3.29
C LYS A 9 11.62 -2.36 2.21
N ILE A 10 11.75 -1.89 0.98
CA ILE A 10 11.96 -2.76 -0.17
C ILE A 10 13.45 -3.06 -0.36
N GLY A 11 14.29 -2.05 -0.24
CA GLY A 11 15.72 -2.21 -0.42
C GLY A 11 16.47 -1.97 0.88
N MET A 12 17.67 -2.49 0.97
CA MET A 12 18.45 -2.39 2.22
C MET A 12 18.77 -0.96 2.61
N THR A 13 18.93 -0.09 1.63
CA THR A 13 19.28 1.30 1.89
C THR A 13 18.11 2.25 1.71
N MET A 14 16.91 1.70 1.48
CA MET A 14 15.74 2.51 1.25
C MET A 14 15.26 3.14 2.55
N GLU A 15 15.10 4.45 2.57
CA GLU A 15 14.60 5.17 3.73
C GLU A 15 13.27 5.84 3.45
N GLU A 16 12.96 6.09 2.18
CA GLU A 16 11.73 6.74 1.77
C GLU A 16 11.43 6.42 0.32
N ALA A 17 10.23 6.68 -0.09
CA ALA A 17 9.81 6.50 -1.46
C ALA A 17 8.65 7.44 -1.76
N THR A 18 8.44 7.71 -3.04
CA THR A 18 7.31 8.52 -3.48
C THR A 18 6.17 7.59 -3.84
N VAL A 19 4.98 7.88 -3.30
CA VAL A 19 3.78 7.15 -3.70
C VAL A 19 3.35 7.74 -5.04
N VAL A 20 3.61 7.01 -6.12
CA VAL A 20 3.35 7.52 -7.46
C VAL A 20 1.86 7.57 -7.72
N ARG A 21 1.15 6.50 -7.37
CA ARG A 21 -0.30 6.44 -7.57
C ARG A 21 -0.89 5.33 -6.72
N PHE A 22 -2.18 5.44 -6.52
CA PHE A 22 -2.96 4.37 -5.89
C PHE A 22 -3.67 3.60 -6.97
N CYS A 23 -3.57 2.27 -6.91
CA CYS A 23 -4.23 1.40 -7.88
C CYS A 23 -5.67 1.12 -7.48
N LYS A 24 -6.02 1.38 -6.22
CA LYS A 24 -7.38 1.21 -5.72
C LYS A 24 -7.85 2.49 -5.07
N GLN A 25 -9.05 2.91 -5.40
CA GLN A 25 -9.65 4.10 -4.82
C GLN A 25 -10.46 3.72 -3.58
N PRO A 26 -10.74 4.68 -2.68
CA PRO A 26 -11.59 4.38 -1.53
C PRO A 26 -12.92 3.78 -1.98
N GLY A 27 -13.27 2.67 -1.36
CA GLY A 27 -14.47 1.92 -1.71
C GLY A 27 -14.26 0.78 -2.67
N GLU A 28 -13.09 0.69 -3.30
CA GLU A 28 -12.82 -0.40 -4.24
C GLU A 28 -12.34 -1.64 -3.51
N ALA A 29 -12.82 -2.79 -3.95
CA ALA A 29 -12.39 -4.07 -3.43
C ALA A 29 -11.13 -4.55 -4.14
N PHE A 30 -10.32 -5.32 -3.43
CA PHE A 30 -9.14 -5.94 -4.02
C PHE A 30 -9.00 -7.35 -3.49
N THR A 31 -8.20 -8.15 -4.19
CA THR A 31 -7.91 -9.51 -3.76
C THR A 31 -6.42 -9.62 -3.50
N SER A 32 -6.06 -10.69 -2.79
CA SER A 32 -4.66 -10.98 -2.51
C SER A 32 -3.88 -11.03 -3.82
N GLY A 33 -2.78 -10.30 -3.89
CA GLY A 33 -1.96 -10.22 -5.10
C GLY A 33 -2.28 -9.03 -5.99
N ASP A 34 -3.40 -8.34 -5.75
CA ASP A 34 -3.72 -7.14 -6.54
C ASP A 34 -2.81 -5.99 -6.12
N PRO A 35 -2.33 -5.19 -7.07
CA PRO A 35 -1.56 -4.01 -6.69
C PRO A 35 -2.50 -2.99 -6.04
N ILE A 36 -2.09 -2.41 -4.92
CA ILE A 36 -2.88 -1.40 -4.24
C ILE A 36 -2.29 -0.01 -4.37
N TYR A 37 -0.98 0.09 -4.48
CA TYR A 37 -0.36 1.36 -4.79
C TYR A 37 1.02 1.12 -5.40
N GLU A 38 1.57 2.16 -5.99
CA GLU A 38 2.86 2.09 -6.67
C GLU A 38 3.80 3.12 -6.07
N ILE A 39 5.03 2.72 -5.81
CA ILE A 39 6.03 3.61 -5.24
C ILE A 39 7.21 3.72 -6.20
N GLU A 40 7.94 4.82 -6.05
CA GLU A 40 9.14 5.06 -6.84
C GLU A 40 10.27 5.49 -5.91
N THR A 41 11.42 4.86 -6.09
CA THR A 41 12.65 5.29 -5.46
C THR A 41 13.53 5.82 -6.57
N GLU A 42 14.71 6.31 -6.23
CA GLU A 42 15.58 6.85 -7.25
C GLU A 42 16.05 5.80 -8.26
N LYS A 43 15.91 4.53 -7.95
CA LYS A 43 16.40 3.48 -8.83
C LYS A 43 15.32 2.63 -9.46
N VAL A 44 14.18 2.47 -8.79
CA VAL A 44 13.15 1.55 -9.26
C VAL A 44 11.76 2.08 -8.97
N THR A 45 10.80 1.60 -9.76
CA THR A 45 9.38 1.77 -9.49
C THR A 45 8.83 0.40 -9.16
N GLN A 46 8.03 0.30 -8.12
CA GLN A 46 7.52 -0.98 -7.68
C GLN A 46 6.07 -0.88 -7.24
N GLU A 47 5.28 -1.89 -7.60
CA GLU A 47 3.90 -2.00 -7.13
C GLU A 47 3.88 -2.76 -5.83
N ILE A 48 3.07 -2.27 -4.89
CA ILE A 48 2.87 -2.93 -3.61
C ILE A 48 1.55 -3.67 -3.69
N GLU A 49 1.59 -4.97 -3.48
CA GLU A 49 0.45 -5.84 -3.65
C GLU A 49 -0.22 -6.13 -2.32
N ALA A 50 -1.52 -6.40 -2.39
CA ALA A 50 -2.27 -6.80 -1.22
C ALA A 50 -1.88 -8.20 -0.78
N THR A 51 -1.85 -8.44 0.52
CA THR A 51 -1.54 -9.76 1.06
C THR A 51 -2.81 -10.50 1.47
N ALA A 52 -3.97 -9.85 1.32
CA ALA A 52 -5.26 -10.45 1.66
C ALA A 52 -6.33 -9.73 0.88
N ASP A 53 -7.49 -10.35 0.76
CA ASP A 53 -8.65 -9.72 0.14
C ASP A 53 -9.17 -8.63 1.05
N GLY A 54 -9.69 -7.57 0.46
CA GLY A 54 -10.23 -6.49 1.26
C GLY A 54 -10.78 -5.35 0.43
N VAL A 55 -10.97 -4.20 1.09
CA VAL A 55 -11.51 -2.99 0.47
C VAL A 55 -10.65 -1.82 0.90
N MET A 56 -10.34 -0.94 -0.05
CA MET A 56 -9.62 0.30 0.27
C MET A 56 -10.57 1.23 1.02
N LEU A 57 -10.16 1.73 2.18
CA LEU A 57 -10.97 2.65 2.96
C LEU A 57 -10.59 4.10 2.73
N GLU A 58 -9.29 4.41 2.84
CA GLU A 58 -8.85 5.78 2.60
C GLU A 58 -7.37 5.81 2.24
N HIS A 59 -6.97 6.88 1.57
CA HIS A 59 -5.58 7.16 1.29
C HIS A 59 -5.08 8.13 2.36
N CYS A 60 -3.97 7.78 3.02
CA CYS A 60 -3.42 8.63 4.07
C CYS A 60 -2.56 9.75 3.51
N VAL A 61 -2.11 9.60 2.25
CA VAL A 61 -1.28 10.60 1.58
C VAL A 61 -1.78 10.78 0.15
N PRO A 62 -1.56 11.94 -0.45
CA PRO A 62 -1.92 12.13 -1.85
C PRO A 62 -0.90 11.46 -2.77
N GLU A 63 -1.31 11.21 -4.01
CA GLU A 63 -0.38 10.72 -5.01
C GLU A 63 0.71 11.75 -5.21
N GLY A 64 1.94 11.28 -5.40
CA GLY A 64 3.08 12.16 -5.55
C GLY A 64 3.77 12.52 -4.25
N GLU A 65 3.24 12.06 -3.12
CA GLU A 65 3.81 12.38 -1.82
C GLU A 65 4.97 11.45 -1.50
N ASN A 66 6.03 12.02 -0.92
CA ASN A 66 7.17 11.24 -0.46
C ASN A 66 6.89 10.78 0.97
N VAL A 67 7.09 9.50 1.23
CA VAL A 67 6.76 8.88 2.52
C VAL A 67 7.99 8.14 3.03
N ALA A 68 8.26 8.27 4.32
CA ALA A 68 9.36 7.53 4.94
C ALA A 68 8.92 6.09 5.18
N VAL A 69 9.91 5.18 5.20
CA VAL A 69 9.65 3.79 5.54
C VAL A 69 8.97 3.72 6.91
N GLY A 70 7.88 2.98 6.98
CA GLY A 70 7.08 2.91 8.19
C GLY A 70 5.99 3.95 8.28
N GLY A 71 5.98 4.92 7.35
CA GLY A 71 4.93 5.94 7.32
C GLY A 71 3.62 5.36 6.81
N GLN A 72 2.52 5.95 7.21
CA GLN A 72 1.19 5.49 6.83
C GLN A 72 0.89 5.87 5.40
N VAL A 73 0.45 4.91 4.59
CA VAL A 73 0.13 5.13 3.19
C VAL A 73 -1.37 5.12 2.96
N CYS A 74 -2.05 4.11 3.50
CA CYS A 74 -3.49 3.99 3.32
C CYS A 74 -4.08 3.12 4.40
N VAL A 75 -5.40 3.09 4.47
CA VAL A 75 -6.13 2.24 5.41
C VAL A 75 -7.03 1.33 4.60
N VAL A 76 -7.01 0.06 4.94
CA VAL A 76 -7.82 -0.95 4.25
C VAL A 76 -8.59 -1.76 5.27
N ASP A 77 -9.67 -2.38 4.82
CA ASP A 77 -10.43 -3.33 5.63
C ASP A 77 -10.22 -4.69 4.99
N VAL A 78 -9.48 -5.57 5.65
CA VAL A 78 -9.14 -6.87 5.09
C VAL A 78 -9.98 -7.96 5.72
N VAL A 79 -10.26 -8.96 4.91
CA VAL A 79 -11.01 -10.13 5.37
C VAL A 79 -10.05 -11.00 6.15
N ALA A 80 -10.44 -11.39 7.36
CA ALA A 80 -9.60 -12.25 8.17
C ALA A 80 -9.42 -13.58 7.42
N PRO A 81 -8.23 -14.17 7.47
CA PRO A 81 -8.01 -15.43 6.78
C PRO A 81 -8.98 -16.46 7.28
N ALA A 82 -9.65 -17.10 6.31
CA ALA A 82 -10.55 -18.19 6.68
C ALA A 82 -9.73 -19.44 6.73
N ARG A 83 -9.33 -19.80 7.92
CA ARG A 83 -8.50 -20.92 7.97
C ARG A 83 -8.80 -21.70 9.10
N GLY A 84 -8.69 -22.77 8.86
CA GLY A 84 -8.89 -23.64 9.97
C GLY A 84 -7.72 -23.53 10.88
#